data_8785fb18f6d6a96c50bfb4b6c1c30ace
#
_entry.id   8785fb18f6d6a96c50bfb4b6c1c30ace
#
_cell.length_a   1.000
_cell.length_b   1.000
_cell.length_c   1.000
_cell.angle_alpha   90.00
_cell.angle_beta   90.00
_cell.angle_gamma   90.00
#
_symmetry.space_group_name_H-M   'P 1'
#
loop_
_entity.id
_entity.type
_entity.pdbx_description
1 polymer ?
#
loop_
_entity_poly.entity_id
_entity_poly.type
_entity_poly.pdbx_seq_one_letter_code
_entity_poly.pdbx_strand_id
1 'polypeptide(L)'
;MTMIHKQTKLKYIPKNQKTSYSSICEIYDLNFKKILRLVPLLPAIKDDFIAIKNSCIDLHLICHDKSPYTGTYTLTHRIKSQEKIINQPDICFKIYFDAKLLEVVSVCKETRINNSHPLLTDCSDLSYQLELNIFMLRWLDYCLERYDGAQWIENS
;
A
#
# COMPACT_ATOMS: atom_id res chain seq x y z
N MET A 1 -5.19 -9.74 -13.23
CA MET A 1 -4.98 -9.91 -12.10
C MET A 1 -5.90 -10.64 -11.37
N THR A 2 -5.71 -11.80 -11.38
CA THR A 2 -6.69 -12.61 -10.88
C THR A 2 -6.68 -12.69 -9.42
N MET A 3 -5.61 -12.39 -8.81
CA MET A 3 -5.57 -12.59 -7.45
C MET A 3 -6.56 -11.78 -6.77
N ILE A 4 -7.06 -10.87 -7.46
CA ILE A 4 -7.93 -10.07 -6.81
C ILE A 4 -9.11 -10.72 -6.35
N HIS A 5 -9.50 -11.74 -6.94
CA HIS A 5 -10.72 -12.22 -6.51
C HIS A 5 -10.52 -13.00 -5.34
N LYS A 6 -9.47 -13.03 -4.77
CA LYS A 6 -9.41 -13.67 -3.61
C LYS A 6 -10.13 -12.88 -2.70
N GLN A 7 -11.21 -12.60 -3.03
CA GLN A 7 -12.06 -11.88 -2.26
C GLN A 7 -12.29 -12.54 -1.05
N THR A 8 -11.89 -13.66 -0.85
CA THR A 8 -12.01 -14.28 0.41
C THR A 8 -11.45 -13.42 1.48
N LYS A 9 -10.59 -12.53 1.12
CA LYS A 9 -10.04 -11.67 2.15
C LYS A 9 -11.09 -10.79 2.75
N LEU A 10 -12.13 -10.56 2.06
CA LEU A 10 -13.13 -9.67 2.57
C LEU A 10 -13.94 -10.32 3.66
N LYS A 11 -13.67 -11.57 3.97
CA LYS A 11 -14.41 -12.20 5.02
C LYS A 11 -14.12 -11.57 6.35
N TYR A 12 -13.02 -10.89 6.45
CA TYR A 12 -12.70 -10.26 7.71
C TYR A 12 -13.68 -9.13 8.01
N ILE A 13 -14.40 -8.67 7.01
CA ILE A 13 -15.31 -7.57 7.21
C ILE A 13 -16.69 -8.00 6.74
N PRO A 14 -17.58 -8.25 7.66
CA PRO A 14 -18.91 -8.70 7.29
C PRO A 14 -19.62 -7.67 6.43
N LYS A 15 -20.25 -8.14 5.41
CA LYS A 15 -20.86 -7.22 4.47
C LYS A 15 -21.94 -6.37 5.07
N ASN A 16 -22.66 -6.89 5.99
CA ASN A 16 -23.76 -6.13 6.54
C ASN A 16 -23.37 -5.32 7.75
N GLN A 17 -22.12 -5.35 8.11
CA GLN A 17 -21.73 -4.63 9.29
C GLN A 17 -21.56 -3.17 8.97
N LYS A 18 -22.02 -2.30 9.80
CA LYS A 18 -21.83 -0.90 9.57
C LYS A 18 -20.40 -0.54 9.78
N THR A 19 -19.92 0.39 9.01
CA THR A 19 -18.57 0.88 9.15
C THR A 19 -18.43 1.53 10.52
N SER A 20 -17.45 1.10 11.25
CA SER A 20 -17.23 1.63 12.58
C SER A 20 -15.76 1.83 12.81
N TYR A 21 -15.42 2.52 13.88
CA TYR A 21 -14.05 2.75 14.20
C TYR A 21 -13.35 1.45 14.49
N SER A 22 -13.98 0.50 15.18
CA SER A 22 -13.31 -0.73 15.52
C SER A 22 -12.98 -1.54 14.26
N SER A 23 -13.84 -1.52 13.26
CA SER A 23 -13.57 -2.24 12.03
C SER A 23 -12.39 -1.65 11.29
N ILE A 24 -12.33 -0.33 11.21
CA ILE A 24 -11.26 0.29 10.47
C ILE A 24 -9.94 0.17 11.23
N CYS A 25 -9.98 0.20 12.54
CA CYS A 25 -8.77 0.02 13.33
C CYS A 25 -8.20 -1.38 13.18
N GLU A 26 -9.06 -2.37 13.04
CA GLU A 26 -8.59 -3.72 12.80
C GLU A 26 -7.87 -3.80 11.45
N ILE A 27 -8.37 -3.11 10.46
CA ILE A 27 -7.73 -3.10 9.15
C ILE A 27 -6.39 -2.36 9.22
N TYR A 28 -6.33 -1.26 9.96
CA TYR A 28 -5.09 -0.53 10.13
C TYR A 28 -4.02 -1.45 10.76
N ASP A 29 -4.41 -2.23 11.75
CA ASP A 29 -3.50 -3.14 12.43
C ASP A 29 -3.05 -4.25 11.48
N LEU A 30 -3.96 -4.82 10.73
CA LEU A 30 -3.62 -5.87 9.78
C LEU A 30 -2.67 -5.35 8.70
N ASN A 31 -2.95 -4.18 8.18
CA ASN A 31 -2.11 -3.62 7.13
C ASN A 31 -0.71 -3.32 7.65
N PHE A 32 -0.62 -2.87 8.89
CA PHE A 32 0.69 -2.63 9.48
C PHE A 32 1.48 -3.94 9.56
N LYS A 33 0.86 -5.00 10.00
CA LYS A 33 1.55 -6.28 10.11
C LYS A 33 1.97 -6.79 8.75
N LYS A 34 1.13 -6.59 7.74
CA LYS A 34 1.45 -7.08 6.41
C LYS A 34 2.56 -6.29 5.76
N ILE A 35 2.56 -4.97 5.94
CA ILE A 35 3.61 -4.18 5.31
C ILE A 35 4.97 -4.50 5.94
N LEU A 36 5.00 -4.79 7.23
CA LEU A 36 6.26 -5.15 7.86
C LEU A 36 6.74 -6.53 7.42
N ARG A 37 5.83 -7.42 7.05
CA ARG A 37 6.25 -8.69 6.49
C ARG A 37 6.81 -8.50 5.09
N LEU A 38 6.25 -7.60 4.33
CA LEU A 38 6.71 -7.36 2.97
C LEU A 38 8.03 -6.59 2.99
N VAL A 39 8.16 -5.61 3.87
CA VAL A 39 9.34 -4.76 3.93
C VAL A 39 9.83 -4.75 5.38
N PRO A 40 10.56 -5.78 5.79
CA PRO A 40 10.97 -5.87 7.21
C PRO A 40 11.81 -4.73 7.71
N LEU A 41 12.56 -4.06 6.82
CA LEU A 41 13.40 -2.98 7.23
C LEU A 41 12.69 -1.62 7.24
N LEU A 42 11.40 -1.63 7.05
CA LEU A 42 10.66 -0.39 6.90
C LEU A 42 10.92 0.64 8.01
N PRO A 43 10.99 0.24 9.28
CA PRO A 43 11.21 1.25 10.30
C PRO A 43 12.53 2.02 10.16
N ALA A 44 13.49 1.45 9.45
CA ALA A 44 14.78 2.10 9.26
C ALA A 44 14.89 2.79 7.92
N ILE A 45 13.87 2.66 7.06
CA ILE A 45 13.96 3.20 5.71
C ILE A 45 13.69 4.69 5.69
N LYS A 46 14.60 5.45 5.12
CA LYS A 46 14.42 6.86 4.92
C LYS A 46 14.51 7.22 3.46
N ASP A 47 14.90 6.29 2.61
CA ASP A 47 15.10 6.54 1.20
C ASP A 47 14.21 5.62 0.38
N ASP A 48 14.26 5.77 -0.91
CA ASP A 48 13.43 4.95 -1.80
C ASP A 48 14.07 3.60 -2.02
N PHE A 49 13.26 2.58 -2.12
CA PHE A 49 13.73 1.22 -2.33
C PHE A 49 12.95 0.54 -3.45
N ILE A 50 13.56 -0.44 -4.05
CA ILE A 50 12.92 -1.23 -5.09
C ILE A 50 13.04 -2.69 -4.71
N ALA A 51 11.94 -3.42 -4.81
CA ALA A 51 11.97 -4.86 -4.63
C ALA A 51 12.16 -5.48 -6.00
N ILE A 52 13.19 -6.27 -6.14
CA ILE A 52 13.50 -6.91 -7.40
C ILE A 52 13.34 -8.40 -7.24
N LYS A 53 12.57 -8.98 -8.12
CA LYS A 53 12.40 -10.43 -8.13
C LYS A 53 12.16 -10.85 -9.55
N ASN A 54 12.78 -11.95 -9.96
CA ASN A 54 12.68 -12.42 -11.33
C ASN A 54 11.23 -12.63 -11.72
N SER A 55 10.92 -12.22 -12.92
CA SER A 55 9.59 -12.42 -13.48
C SER A 55 8.50 -11.60 -12.83
N CYS A 56 8.88 -10.65 -12.00
CA CYS A 56 7.89 -9.76 -11.40
C CYS A 56 8.16 -8.32 -11.83
N ILE A 57 7.10 -7.54 -11.86
CA ILE A 57 7.24 -6.11 -12.15
C ILE A 57 7.90 -5.47 -10.95
N ASP A 58 8.75 -4.50 -11.17
CA ASP A 58 9.43 -3.83 -10.07
C ASP A 58 8.43 -3.17 -9.14
N LEU A 59 8.62 -3.38 -7.86
CA LEU A 59 7.76 -2.79 -6.86
C LEU A 59 8.58 -1.71 -6.15
N HIS A 60 8.09 -0.50 -6.19
CA HIS A 60 8.82 0.64 -5.65
C HIS A 60 8.21 1.11 -4.35
N LEU A 61 9.05 1.39 -3.37
CA LEU A 61 8.63 1.98 -2.13
C LEU A 61 9.31 3.34 -2.04
N ILE A 62 8.52 4.39 -2.02
CA ILE A 62 9.04 5.75 -2.02
C ILE A 62 8.78 6.34 -0.65
N CYS A 63 9.82 6.88 -0.02
CA CYS A 63 9.68 7.48 1.29
C CYS A 63 9.54 8.98 1.13
N HIS A 64 8.40 9.50 1.54
CA HIS A 64 8.16 10.94 1.43
C HIS A 64 8.56 11.67 2.70
N ASP A 65 8.39 11.03 3.84
CA ASP A 65 8.69 11.70 5.09
C ASP A 65 8.91 10.64 6.16
N LYS A 66 9.82 10.87 7.06
CA LYS A 66 10.12 9.92 8.11
C LYS A 66 10.49 10.66 9.37
N SER A 67 9.78 10.37 10.43
CA SER A 67 10.05 10.90 11.76
C SER A 67 10.27 9.71 12.68
N PRO A 68 10.67 9.91 13.93
CA PRO A 68 10.91 8.76 14.80
C PRO A 68 9.74 7.80 14.93
N TYR A 69 8.51 8.32 14.95
CA TYR A 69 7.37 7.46 15.16
C TYR A 69 6.41 7.38 13.98
N THR A 70 6.65 8.11 12.92
CA THR A 70 5.76 8.09 11.76
C THR A 70 6.54 8.07 10.47
N GLY A 71 5.91 7.59 9.42
CA GLY A 71 6.49 7.66 8.10
C GLY A 71 5.38 7.71 7.05
N THR A 72 5.64 8.40 5.96
CA THR A 72 4.69 8.47 4.84
C THR A 72 5.38 7.92 3.61
N TYR A 73 4.73 6.97 2.97
CA TYR A 73 5.33 6.25 1.87
C TYR A 73 4.35 6.05 0.73
N THR A 74 4.87 5.74 -0.45
CA THR A 74 4.07 5.27 -1.56
C THR A 74 4.60 3.93 -2.01
N LEU A 75 3.70 2.98 -2.20
CA LEU A 75 4.06 1.68 -2.72
C LEU A 75 3.40 1.56 -4.09
N THR A 76 4.16 1.24 -5.10
CA THR A 76 3.62 1.23 -6.44
C THR A 76 4.37 0.26 -7.35
N HIS A 77 3.65 -0.34 -8.30
CA HIS A 77 4.28 -1.07 -9.37
C HIS A 77 4.60 -0.04 -10.42
N ARG A 78 5.81 -0.05 -10.93
CA ARG A 78 6.16 0.88 -11.99
C ARG A 78 6.29 0.08 -13.28
N ILE A 79 5.39 0.30 -14.19
CA ILE A 79 5.32 -0.41 -15.43
C ILE A 79 5.85 0.49 -16.54
N LYS A 80 6.86 0.01 -17.27
CA LYS A 80 7.40 0.76 -18.36
C LYS A 80 6.81 0.21 -19.64
N SER A 81 6.18 1.07 -20.41
CA SER A 81 5.55 0.66 -21.62
C SER A 81 5.98 1.61 -22.70
N GLN A 82 6.85 1.16 -23.56
CA GLN A 82 7.34 1.97 -24.67
C GLN A 82 7.79 3.34 -24.21
N GLU A 83 6.96 4.32 -24.36
CA GLU A 83 7.38 5.65 -24.03
C GLU A 83 6.74 6.17 -22.74
N LYS A 84 6.09 5.33 -22.00
CA LYS A 84 5.41 5.79 -20.81
C LYS A 84 5.81 4.99 -19.61
N ILE A 85 5.79 5.64 -18.46
CA ILE A 85 5.99 4.97 -17.19
C ILE A 85 4.69 5.14 -16.44
N ILE A 86 4.09 4.04 -16.04
CA ILE A 86 2.81 4.04 -15.38
C ILE A 86 2.97 3.43 -14.00
N ASN A 87 2.51 4.13 -12.97
CA ASN A 87 2.51 3.61 -11.62
C ASN A 87 1.13 3.06 -11.35
N GLN A 88 1.03 1.78 -11.02
CA GLN A 88 -0.28 1.15 -10.93
C GLN A 88 -0.21 -0.08 -10.03
N PRO A 89 -0.90 -0.12 -8.92
CA PRO A 89 -1.57 1.03 -8.32
C PRO A 89 -0.57 1.93 -7.63
N ASP A 90 -1.01 3.09 -7.26
CA ASP A 90 -0.14 4.05 -6.62
C ASP A 90 -0.77 4.33 -5.27
N ILE A 91 -0.27 3.74 -4.21
CA ILE A 91 -0.89 3.81 -2.91
C ILE A 91 -0.01 4.56 -1.94
N CYS A 92 -0.54 5.66 -1.45
CA CYS A 92 0.18 6.47 -0.46
C CYS A 92 -0.39 6.16 0.91
N PHE A 93 0.46 5.89 1.86
CA PHE A 93 0.01 5.52 3.20
C PHE A 93 0.93 6.08 4.26
N LYS A 94 0.40 6.17 5.46
CA LYS A 94 1.14 6.66 6.59
C LYS A 94 1.22 5.58 7.64
N ILE A 95 2.37 5.44 8.26
CA ILE A 95 2.57 4.45 9.29
C ILE A 95 2.83 5.15 10.61
N TYR A 96 2.19 4.65 11.65
CA TYR A 96 2.41 5.13 13.00
C TYR A 96 3.12 3.98 13.70
N PHE A 97 4.43 4.05 13.80
CA PHE A 97 5.23 2.92 14.27
C PHE A 97 4.97 2.59 15.73
N ASP A 98 4.77 3.61 16.55
CA ASP A 98 4.53 3.37 17.97
C ASP A 98 3.14 2.78 18.20
N ALA A 99 2.16 3.19 17.43
CA ALA A 99 0.81 2.64 17.56
C ALA A 99 0.63 1.37 16.75
N LYS A 100 1.58 1.07 15.86
CA LYS A 100 1.54 -0.12 15.01
C LYS A 100 0.31 -0.13 14.12
N LEU A 101 0.11 0.98 13.43
CA LEU A 101 -1.02 1.12 12.50
C LEU A 101 -0.55 1.67 11.18
N LEU A 102 -1.24 1.26 10.11
CA LEU A 102 -1.00 1.81 8.78
C LEU A 102 -2.32 2.36 8.27
N GLU A 103 -2.29 3.59 7.84
CA GLU A 103 -3.48 4.26 7.33
C GLU A 103 -3.25 4.69 5.91
N VAL A 104 -4.14 4.31 5.00
CA VAL A 104 -4.00 4.71 3.60
C VAL A 104 -4.44 6.15 3.46
N VAL A 105 -3.61 6.94 2.78
CA VAL A 105 -3.93 8.34 2.55
C VAL A 105 -4.62 8.49 1.20
N SER A 106 -4.14 7.82 0.18
CA SER A 106 -4.74 7.93 -1.14
C SER A 106 -4.39 6.73 -1.99
N VAL A 107 -5.22 6.44 -2.96
CA VAL A 107 -4.97 5.37 -3.90
C VAL A 107 -5.30 5.86 -5.28
N CYS A 108 -4.35 5.70 -6.21
CA CYS A 108 -4.61 5.95 -7.61
C CYS A 108 -4.39 4.63 -8.30
N LYS A 109 -5.37 4.16 -9.02
CA LYS A 109 -5.23 2.87 -9.68
C LYS A 109 -4.26 2.94 -10.84
N GLU A 110 -4.12 4.08 -11.43
CA GLU A 110 -3.18 4.26 -12.51
C GLU A 110 -2.75 5.70 -12.53
N THR A 111 -1.46 5.96 -12.43
CA THR A 111 -0.94 7.31 -12.42
C THR A 111 0.19 7.40 -13.42
N ARG A 112 0.09 8.32 -14.35
CA ARG A 112 1.14 8.55 -15.29
C ARG A 112 2.09 9.56 -14.72
N ILE A 113 3.36 9.37 -15.01
CA ILE A 113 4.36 10.21 -14.42
C ILE A 113 4.10 11.69 -14.56
N ASN A 114 3.70 12.10 -15.68
CA ASN A 114 3.56 13.53 -15.90
C ASN A 114 2.16 14.03 -15.62
N ASN A 115 1.32 13.24 -14.97
CA ASN A 115 -0.02 13.69 -14.69
C ASN A 115 -0.20 13.91 -13.25
N SER A 116 -1.04 14.82 -12.90
CA SER A 116 -1.37 14.97 -11.51
C SER A 116 -2.35 13.92 -11.16
N HIS A 117 -2.44 13.60 -9.95
CA HIS A 117 -3.34 12.68 -9.49
C HIS A 117 -4.70 13.14 -9.48
N PRO A 118 -5.57 12.36 -9.79
CA PRO A 118 -6.95 12.67 -9.71
C PRO A 118 -7.19 12.66 -8.27
N LEU A 119 -7.47 13.53 -7.74
CA LEU A 119 -7.65 13.60 -6.55
C LEU A 119 -8.55 13.01 -5.84
N LEU A 120 -8.54 12.74 -4.89
CA LEU A 120 -9.27 12.07 -4.22
C LEU A 120 -9.75 12.70 -3.21
N THR A 121 -10.09 12.98 -2.72
CA THR A 121 -10.65 13.57 -2.21
C THR A 121 -11.13 13.60 -0.94
N ASP A 122 -12.18 13.55 -0.57
CA ASP A 122 -12.73 13.71 0.67
C ASP A 122 -12.51 12.50 1.41
N CYS A 123 -11.51 12.40 2.13
CA CYS A 123 -11.24 11.24 2.89
C CYS A 123 -11.82 11.29 4.28
N SER A 124 -12.75 12.15 4.51
CA SER A 124 -13.33 12.23 5.83
C SER A 124 -14.42 11.19 6.02
N ASP A 125 -14.96 10.63 4.93
CA ASP A 125 -16.00 9.64 5.04
C ASP A 125 -15.42 8.34 5.56
N LEU A 126 -15.93 7.85 6.65
CA LEU A 126 -15.42 6.63 7.24
C LEU A 126 -15.59 5.42 6.31
N SER A 127 -16.67 5.37 5.56
CA SER A 127 -16.86 4.28 4.61
C SER A 127 -15.81 4.31 3.52
N TYR A 128 -15.48 5.48 3.05
CA TYR A 128 -14.48 5.62 2.01
C TYR A 128 -13.11 5.24 2.56
N GLN A 129 -12.80 5.64 3.78
CA GLN A 129 -11.56 5.25 4.41
C GLN A 129 -11.47 3.75 4.54
N LEU A 130 -12.57 3.11 4.92
CA LEU A 130 -12.57 1.67 5.04
C LEU A 130 -12.29 1.02 3.70
N GLU A 131 -12.89 1.52 2.63
CA GLU A 131 -12.67 0.94 1.31
C GLU A 131 -11.22 1.08 0.87
N LEU A 132 -10.62 2.22 1.12
CA LEU A 132 -9.22 2.42 0.76
C LEU A 132 -8.32 1.45 1.50
N ASN A 133 -8.60 1.25 2.76
CA ASN A 133 -7.75 0.39 3.55
C ASN A 133 -7.99 -1.09 3.28
N ILE A 134 -9.18 -1.46 2.84
CA ILE A 134 -9.44 -2.81 2.39
C ILE A 134 -8.70 -3.06 1.07
N PHE A 135 -8.66 -2.06 0.20
CA PHE A 135 -7.91 -2.21 -1.04
C PHE A 135 -6.43 -2.44 -0.72
N MET A 136 -5.90 -1.71 0.26
CA MET A 136 -4.52 -1.89 0.67
C MET A 136 -4.30 -3.29 1.21
N LEU A 137 -5.25 -3.80 1.98
CA LEU A 137 -5.13 -5.13 2.55
C LEU A 137 -5.01 -6.17 1.43
N ARG A 138 -5.85 -6.06 0.41
CA ARG A 138 -5.78 -7.00 -0.70
C ARG A 138 -4.48 -6.84 -1.46
N TRP A 139 -4.05 -5.62 -1.66
CA TRP A 139 -2.85 -5.35 -2.41
C TRP A 139 -1.63 -5.91 -1.68
N LEU A 140 -1.60 -5.76 -0.36
CA LEU A 140 -0.50 -6.29 0.41
C LEU A 140 -0.48 -7.83 0.37
N ASP A 141 -1.65 -8.46 0.37
CA ASP A 141 -1.69 -9.91 0.24
C ASP A 141 -1.13 -10.34 -1.12
N TYR A 142 -1.46 -9.60 -2.15
CA TYR A 142 -0.94 -9.89 -3.48
C TYR A 142 0.58 -9.71 -3.49
N CYS A 143 1.08 -8.65 -2.90
CA CYS A 143 2.51 -8.41 -2.88
C CYS A 143 3.24 -9.45 -2.06
N LEU A 144 2.67 -9.86 -0.93
CA LEU A 144 3.31 -10.88 -0.12
C LEU A 144 3.40 -12.21 -0.89
N GLU A 145 2.41 -12.49 -1.71
CA GLU A 145 2.45 -13.70 -2.47
C GLU A 145 3.47 -13.63 -3.59
N ARG A 146 3.62 -12.48 -4.21
CA ARG A 146 4.51 -12.35 -5.36
C ARG A 146 5.93 -11.99 -5.02
N TYR A 147 6.15 -11.25 -3.97
CA TYR A 147 7.47 -10.73 -3.65
C TYR A 147 8.09 -11.38 -2.42
N ASP A 148 7.59 -12.54 -2.01
CA ASP A 148 8.18 -13.24 -0.88
C ASP A 148 9.63 -13.55 -1.24
N GLY A 149 10.54 -13.18 -0.39
CA GLY A 149 11.94 -13.40 -0.64
C GLY A 149 12.59 -12.40 -1.59
N ALA A 150 11.86 -11.39 -2.03
CA ALA A 150 12.44 -10.39 -2.89
C ALA A 150 13.48 -9.58 -2.14
N GLN A 151 14.46 -9.09 -2.87
CA GLN A 151 15.50 -8.27 -2.27
C GLN A 151 15.13 -6.81 -2.44
N TRP A 152 15.16 -6.07 -1.35
CA TRP A 152 14.88 -4.64 -1.41
C TRP A 152 16.20 -3.90 -1.52
N ILE A 153 16.34 -3.12 -2.56
CA ILE A 153 17.58 -2.41 -2.87
C ILE A 153 17.29 -0.93 -2.90
N GLU A 154 18.18 -0.18 -2.27
CA GLU A 154 18.01 1.26 -2.24
C GLU A 154 18.11 1.82 -3.65
N ASN A 155 17.18 2.69 -3.99
CA ASN A 155 17.14 3.26 -5.30
C ASN A 155 17.57 4.71 -5.18
N SER A 156 18.81 4.98 -5.40
CA SER A 156 19.32 6.35 -5.27
C SER A 156 19.36 7.10 -6.57
#